data_fd65b8fdf6f95e70eacbf81d96bc8057
#
_entry.id   fd65b8fdf6f95e70eacbf81d96bc8057
#
_cell.length_a   1.000
_cell.length_b   1.000
_cell.length_c   1.000
_cell.angle_alpha   90.00
_cell.angle_beta   90.00
_cell.angle_gamma   90.00
#
_symmetry.space_group_name_H-M   'P 1'
#
loop_
_entity.id
_entity.type
_entity.pdbx_description
1 polymer ?
#
loop_
_entity_poly.entity_id
_entity_poly.type
_entity_poly.pdbx_seq_one_letter_code
_entity_poly.pdbx_strand_id
1 'polypeptide(L)'
;MTESEVRKLLRQMKELDSQTAFRDFYNMTYDRLFRIAYYYVKQEEWSQEIVLDVFLKLWKQRSNLLDVRNIEDYCFILVKN
;
A
#
# COMPACT_ATOMS: atom_id res chain seq x y z
N MET A 1 12.19 4.25 -4.12
CA MET A 1 11.41 3.05 -4.52
C MET A 1 11.28 3.03 -6.03
N THR A 2 11.76 2.00 -6.67
CA THR A 2 11.61 1.84 -8.12
C THR A 2 10.40 0.96 -8.44
N GLU A 3 9.87 1.10 -9.64
CA GLU A 3 8.75 0.29 -10.08
C GLU A 3 9.11 -1.20 -10.09
N SER A 4 10.31 -1.56 -10.50
CA SER A 4 10.72 -2.97 -10.54
C SER A 4 10.85 -3.57 -9.15
N GLU A 5 11.30 -2.81 -8.17
CA GLU A 5 11.34 -3.26 -6.77
C GLU A 5 9.94 -3.52 -6.24
N VAL A 6 9.02 -2.60 -6.50
CA VAL A 6 7.64 -2.75 -6.06
C VAL A 6 6.99 -3.97 -6.70
N ARG A 7 7.16 -4.14 -8.00
CA ARG A 7 6.56 -5.29 -8.71
C ARG A 7 7.14 -6.61 -8.21
N LYS A 8 8.41 -6.66 -7.86
CA LYS A 8 9.01 -7.84 -7.25
C LYS A 8 8.33 -8.20 -5.94
N LEU A 9 8.10 -7.20 -5.08
CA LEU A 9 7.43 -7.41 -3.80
C LEU A 9 5.97 -7.87 -4.02
N LEU A 10 5.27 -7.24 -4.96
CA LEU A 10 3.89 -7.62 -5.26
C LEU A 10 3.81 -9.06 -5.78
N ARG A 11 4.79 -9.47 -6.58
CA ARG A 11 4.84 -10.84 -7.09
C ARG A 11 5.05 -11.84 -5.96
N GLN A 12 5.96 -11.54 -5.04
CA GLN A 12 6.20 -12.40 -3.89
C GLN A 12 4.95 -12.49 -2.99
N MET A 13 4.23 -11.39 -2.83
CA MET A 13 2.98 -11.40 -2.09
C MET A 13 1.94 -12.30 -2.77
N LYS A 14 1.85 -12.21 -4.09
CA LYS A 14 0.88 -12.99 -4.87
C LYS A 14 1.21 -14.48 -4.88
N GLU A 15 2.45 -14.81 -5.21
CA GLU A 15 2.85 -16.20 -5.48
C GLU A 15 3.22 -16.97 -4.22
N LEU A 16 3.77 -16.29 -3.23
CA LEU A 16 4.31 -16.93 -2.02
C LEU A 16 3.55 -16.55 -0.76
N ASP A 17 2.52 -15.72 -0.87
CA ASP A 17 1.84 -15.13 0.30
C ASP A 17 2.84 -14.54 1.29
N SER A 18 3.91 -13.91 0.78
CA SER A 18 5.04 -13.47 1.58
C SER A 18 4.67 -12.29 2.47
N GLN A 19 4.61 -12.53 3.77
CA GLN A 19 4.41 -11.46 4.74
C GLN A 19 5.64 -10.57 4.85
N THR A 20 6.83 -11.11 4.63
CA THR A 20 8.06 -10.33 4.60
C THR A 20 8.04 -9.32 3.45
N ALA A 21 7.63 -9.76 2.25
CA ALA A 21 7.49 -8.85 1.11
C ALA A 21 6.44 -7.79 1.39
N PHE A 22 5.34 -8.16 2.02
CA PHE A 22 4.30 -7.20 2.41
C PHE A 22 4.84 -6.16 3.39
N ARG A 23 5.59 -6.60 4.39
CA ARG A 23 6.21 -5.69 5.36
C ARG A 23 7.16 -4.73 4.67
N ASP A 24 7.97 -5.21 3.74
CA ASP A 24 8.88 -4.35 3.00
C ASP A 24 8.11 -3.33 2.16
N PHE A 25 7.05 -3.76 1.51
CA PHE A 25 6.17 -2.88 0.76
C PHE A 25 5.53 -1.82 1.69
N TYR A 26 5.05 -2.26 2.84
CA TYR A 26 4.50 -1.37 3.86
C TYR A 26 5.51 -0.30 4.27
N ASN A 27 6.74 -0.71 4.59
CA ASN A 27 7.77 0.22 5.04
C ASN A 27 8.15 1.21 3.95
N MET A 28 8.12 0.80 2.69
CA MET A 28 8.48 1.67 1.57
C MET A 28 7.41 2.70 1.25
N THR A 29 6.16 2.44 1.58
CA THR A 29 5.03 3.27 1.15
C THR A 29 4.32 3.99 2.29
N TYR A 30 4.55 3.59 3.53
CA TYR A 30 3.78 4.08 4.69
C TYR A 30 3.81 5.60 4.81
N ASP A 31 4.99 6.20 4.81
CA ASP A 31 5.11 7.65 5.04
C ASP A 31 4.37 8.46 4.00
N ARG A 32 4.44 8.02 2.74
CA ARG A 32 3.77 8.71 1.64
C ARG A 32 2.26 8.65 1.80
N LEU A 33 1.73 7.47 2.11
CA LEU A 33 0.29 7.30 2.32
C LEU A 33 -0.18 8.05 3.56
N PHE A 34 0.62 8.04 4.62
CA PHE A 34 0.30 8.77 5.83
C PHE A 34 0.17 10.27 5.56
N ARG A 35 1.11 10.84 4.81
CA ARG A 35 1.06 12.27 4.47
C ARG A 35 -0.20 12.62 3.71
N ILE A 36 -0.61 11.77 2.79
CA ILE A 36 -1.82 12.00 2.01
C ILE A 36 -3.05 11.92 2.91
N ALA A 37 -3.14 10.90 3.74
CA ALA A 37 -4.25 10.77 4.68
C ALA A 37 -4.31 11.98 5.61
N TYR A 38 -3.16 12.39 6.15
CA TYR A 38 -3.10 13.53 7.05
C TYR A 38 -3.51 14.83 6.35
N TYR A 39 -3.17 14.98 5.09
CA TYR A 39 -3.59 16.14 4.31
C TYR A 39 -5.12 16.29 4.33
N TYR A 40 -5.84 15.19 4.25
CA TYR A 40 -7.30 15.22 4.22
C TYR A 40 -7.95 15.32 5.59
N VAL A 41 -7.46 14.56 6.58
CA VAL A 41 -8.16 14.46 7.87
C VAL A 41 -7.56 15.31 8.97
N LYS A 42 -6.29 15.75 8.83
CA LYS A 42 -5.62 16.64 9.77
C LYS A 42 -5.50 16.11 11.20
N GLN A 43 -5.60 14.80 11.37
CA GLN A 43 -5.46 14.14 12.67
C GLN A 43 -4.58 12.91 12.52
N GLU A 44 -3.61 12.77 13.42
CA GLU A 44 -2.62 11.72 13.33
C GLU A 44 -3.22 10.34 13.49
N GLU A 45 -4.07 10.15 14.51
CA GLU A 45 -4.67 8.84 14.79
C GLU A 45 -5.56 8.37 13.65
N TRP A 46 -6.37 9.27 13.10
CA TRP A 46 -7.24 8.93 11.97
C TRP A 46 -6.42 8.63 10.72
N SER A 47 -5.32 9.36 10.53
CA SER A 47 -4.43 9.10 9.40
C SER A 47 -3.83 7.70 9.49
N GLN A 48 -3.41 7.28 10.69
CA GLN A 48 -2.89 5.94 10.91
C GLN A 48 -3.95 4.87 10.61
N GLU A 49 -5.18 5.09 11.07
CA GLU A 49 -6.26 4.13 10.81
C GLU A 49 -6.57 4.00 9.33
N ILE A 50 -6.59 5.12 8.61
CA ILE A 50 -6.83 5.09 7.17
C ILE A 50 -5.74 4.30 6.45
N VAL A 51 -4.47 4.55 6.81
CA VAL A 51 -3.35 3.87 6.16
C VAL A 51 -3.37 2.38 6.47
N LEU A 52 -3.65 2.00 7.72
CA LEU A 52 -3.77 0.59 8.09
C LEU A 52 -4.89 -0.10 7.30
N ASP A 53 -6.02 0.56 7.16
CA ASP A 53 -7.14 0.02 6.38
C ASP A 53 -6.76 -0.19 4.92
N VAL A 54 -6.03 0.77 4.34
CA VAL A 54 -5.54 0.65 2.95
C VAL A 54 -4.63 -0.57 2.83
N PHE A 55 -3.68 -0.76 3.75
CA PHE A 55 -2.78 -1.91 3.69
C PHE A 55 -3.51 -3.24 3.86
N LEU A 56 -4.53 -3.30 4.71
CA LEU A 56 -5.35 -4.50 4.83
C LEU A 56 -6.06 -4.83 3.52
N LYS A 57 -6.60 -3.81 2.85
CA LYS A 57 -7.22 -4.00 1.53
C LYS A 57 -6.21 -4.49 0.50
N LEU A 58 -5.01 -3.91 0.51
CA LEU A 58 -3.96 -4.33 -0.41
C LEU A 58 -3.57 -5.79 -0.18
N TRP A 59 -3.43 -6.20 1.07
CA TRP A 59 -3.13 -7.60 1.37
C TRP A 59 -4.22 -8.54 0.88
N LYS A 60 -5.48 -8.18 1.12
CA LYS A 60 -6.61 -8.99 0.65
C LYS A 60 -6.66 -9.09 -0.86
N GLN A 61 -6.18 -8.07 -1.56
CA GLN A 61 -6.18 -8.02 -3.03
C GLN A 61 -4.85 -8.44 -3.64
N ARG A 62 -3.95 -9.03 -2.86
CA ARG A 62 -2.58 -9.28 -3.31
C ARG A 62 -2.47 -10.09 -4.58
N SER A 63 -3.43 -10.96 -4.86
CA SER A 63 -3.43 -11.75 -6.08
C SER A 63 -3.71 -10.93 -7.34
N ASN A 64 -4.23 -9.71 -7.18
CA ASN A 64 -4.61 -8.86 -8.30
C ASN A 64 -3.74 -7.60 -8.45
N LEU A 65 -2.84 -7.34 -7.51
CA LEU A 65 -2.09 -6.07 -7.51
C LEU A 65 -1.13 -5.93 -8.67
N LEU A 66 -0.62 -7.04 -9.22
CA LEU A 66 0.23 -6.98 -10.41
C LEU A 66 -0.51 -6.52 -11.66
N ASP A 67 -1.83 -6.65 -11.66
CA ASP A 67 -2.66 -6.20 -12.77
C ASP A 67 -2.94 -4.69 -12.71
N VAL A 68 -2.64 -4.06 -11.59
CA VAL A 68 -2.78 -2.62 -11.42
C VAL A 68 -1.64 -1.92 -12.16
N ARG A 69 -1.99 -0.97 -13.02
CA ARG A 69 -1.00 -0.31 -13.86
C ARG A 69 -0.01 0.52 -13.04
N ASN A 70 -0.50 1.27 -12.07
CA ASN A 70 0.34 2.08 -11.19
C ASN A 70 -0.14 1.91 -9.76
N ILE A 71 0.62 1.16 -8.97
CA ILE A 71 0.22 0.82 -7.62
C ILE A 71 0.17 2.04 -6.69
N GLU A 72 1.04 3.02 -6.91
CA GLU A 72 1.02 4.23 -6.09
C GLU A 72 -0.26 5.03 -6.30
N ASP A 73 -0.68 5.19 -7.56
CA ASP A 73 -1.94 5.86 -7.87
C ASP A 73 -3.12 5.12 -7.27
N TYR A 74 -3.10 3.80 -7.33
CA TYR A 74 -4.15 2.98 -6.74
C TYR A 74 -4.22 3.18 -5.23
N CYS A 75 -3.06 3.22 -4.56
CA CYS A 75 -3.01 3.49 -3.12
C CYS A 75 -3.60 4.85 -2.78
N PHE A 76 -3.31 5.87 -3.58
CA PHE A 76 -3.88 7.21 -3.38
C PHE A 76 -5.40 7.17 -3.47
N ILE A 77 -5.93 6.43 -4.45
CA ILE A 77 -7.38 6.29 -4.59
C ILE A 77 -7.99 5.63 -3.35
N LEU A 78 -7.34 4.59 -2.84
CA LEU A 78 -7.82 3.91 -1.63
C LEU A 78 -7.79 4.82 -0.41
N VAL A 79 -6.80 5.67 -0.28
CA VAL A 79 -6.73 6.62 0.83
C VAL A 79 -7.89 7.62 0.77
N LYS A 80 -8.22 8.11 -0.43
CA LYS A 80 -9.30 9.09 -0.60
C LYS A 80 -10.69 8.49 -0.37
N ASN A 81 -10.85 7.24 -0.62
CA ASN A 81 -12.13 6.57 -0.44
C ASN A 81 -12.23 6.00 0.97
#